data_9b32e635a0f61c5ca4b27a1dd81054e6
#
_entry.id   9b32e635a0f61c5ca4b27a1dd81054e6
#
_cell.length_a   1.000
_cell.length_b   1.000
_cell.length_c   1.000
_cell.angle_alpha   90.00
_cell.angle_beta   90.00
_cell.angle_gamma   90.00
#
_symmetry.space_group_name_H-M   'P 1'
#
loop_
_entity.id
_entity.type
_entity.pdbx_description
1 polymer ?
#
loop_
_entity_poly.entity_id
_entity_poly.type
_entity_poly.pdbx_seq_one_letter_code
_entity_poly.pdbx_strand_id
1 'polypeptide(L)'
;MVSGTRLPLILCFGDSLTAGYQVPSPSNPAAEDAPYGQVLQERLGRRGLVEVSAVCGEVTGEMVLRFRAAVLDRRPQVVIILGGTNDLGWNADPAEIMRNLLKMYELARANSVVPVPVTVPSIRVALGGENPEAAAWLAQHIQRRQRLNALIAEYAGSKGLRYLDLFTETADPDSLMLAQPYSNDGLHLTTSGYQLFGRLAYERLFAHDSPLLGSSPPGTAHP
;
A
#
# COMPACT_ATOMS: atom_id res chain seq x y z
N MET A 1 -26.58 -29.88 2.71
CA MET A 1 -26.31 -28.44 2.77
C MET A 1 -24.88 -28.26 2.23
N VAL A 2 -24.74 -27.74 1.01
CA VAL A 2 -23.43 -27.47 0.41
C VAL A 2 -22.84 -26.27 1.19
N SER A 3 -21.82 -26.51 1.99
CA SER A 3 -21.02 -25.46 2.63
C SER A 3 -20.39 -24.64 1.50
N GLY A 4 -21.02 -23.55 1.11
CA GLY A 4 -20.42 -22.60 0.18
C GLY A 4 -19.18 -22.02 0.82
N THR A 5 -18.01 -22.43 0.36
CA THR A 5 -16.73 -21.84 0.76
C THR A 5 -16.78 -20.35 0.44
N ARG A 6 -16.83 -19.54 1.49
CA ARG A 6 -16.78 -18.06 1.35
C ARG A 6 -15.46 -17.70 0.67
N LEU A 7 -15.52 -16.89 -0.38
CA LEU A 7 -14.31 -16.41 -1.05
C LEU A 7 -13.40 -15.66 -0.05
N PRO A 8 -12.07 -15.81 -0.17
CA PRO A 8 -11.14 -15.06 0.64
C PRO A 8 -11.31 -13.57 0.44
N LEU A 9 -11.40 -12.82 1.53
CA LEU A 9 -11.45 -11.36 1.51
C LEU A 9 -10.05 -10.79 1.70
N ILE A 10 -9.62 -9.95 0.77
CA ILE A 10 -8.41 -9.15 0.83
C ILE A 10 -8.84 -7.70 1.06
N LEU A 11 -8.31 -7.06 2.09
CA LEU A 11 -8.61 -5.67 2.39
C LEU A 11 -7.41 -4.78 2.12
N CYS A 12 -7.59 -3.76 1.27
CA CYS A 12 -6.62 -2.69 1.05
C CYS A 12 -6.92 -1.58 2.05
N PHE A 13 -6.01 -1.34 3.00
CA PHE A 13 -6.21 -0.40 4.11
C PHE A 13 -5.14 0.68 4.09
N GLY A 14 -5.56 1.97 4.15
CA GLY A 14 -4.61 3.07 4.12
C GLY A 14 -5.23 4.45 3.92
N ASP A 15 -4.40 5.35 3.39
CA ASP A 15 -4.70 6.75 3.14
C ASP A 15 -5.09 7.02 1.67
N SER A 16 -4.84 8.26 1.17
CA SER A 16 -5.13 8.66 -0.21
C SER A 16 -4.44 7.79 -1.26
N LEU A 17 -3.25 7.25 -0.97
CA LEU A 17 -2.54 6.33 -1.86
C LEU A 17 -3.22 4.95 -1.97
N THR A 18 -4.06 4.61 -1.01
CA THR A 18 -4.89 3.40 -1.06
C THR A 18 -6.26 3.69 -1.67
N ALA A 19 -6.81 4.88 -1.43
CA ALA A 19 -8.04 5.35 -2.08
C ALA A 19 -7.90 5.47 -3.60
N GLY A 20 -6.68 5.64 -4.10
CA GLY A 20 -6.43 5.87 -5.51
C GLY A 20 -6.57 7.32 -5.93
N TYR A 21 -6.47 8.24 -4.96
CA TYR A 21 -6.64 9.67 -5.20
C TYR A 21 -5.63 10.20 -6.24
N GLN A 22 -6.12 11.01 -7.16
CA GLN A 22 -5.32 11.69 -8.17
C GLN A 22 -5.62 13.19 -8.15
N VAL A 23 -4.62 14.00 -8.50
CA VAL A 23 -4.86 15.42 -8.77
C VAL A 23 -5.28 15.63 -10.22
N PRO A 24 -6.18 16.60 -10.50
CA PRO A 24 -6.50 16.98 -11.86
C PRO A 24 -5.26 17.31 -12.68
N SER A 25 -5.22 16.86 -13.91
CA SER A 25 -4.15 17.17 -14.85
C SER A 25 -4.73 17.41 -16.24
N PRO A 26 -3.99 18.05 -17.18
CA PRO A 26 -4.47 18.23 -18.54
C PRO A 26 -4.84 16.93 -19.25
N SER A 27 -4.17 15.83 -18.91
CA SER A 27 -4.45 14.49 -19.46
C SER A 27 -5.55 13.72 -18.71
N ASN A 28 -5.90 14.16 -17.50
CA ASN A 28 -6.98 13.60 -16.67
C ASN A 28 -7.66 14.73 -15.86
N PRO A 29 -8.48 15.57 -16.52
CA PRO A 29 -9.09 16.72 -15.86
C PRO A 29 -10.14 16.33 -14.81
N ALA A 30 -10.77 15.17 -14.93
CA ALA A 30 -11.75 14.68 -13.97
C ALA A 30 -11.09 14.10 -12.71
N ALA A 31 -9.80 13.72 -12.78
CA ALA A 31 -9.04 13.13 -11.69
C ALA A 31 -9.80 12.02 -10.93
N GLU A 32 -10.45 11.15 -11.68
CA GLU A 32 -11.15 10.02 -11.07
C GLU A 32 -10.20 9.16 -10.25
N ASP A 33 -10.65 8.72 -9.09
CA ASP A 33 -9.88 7.83 -8.24
C ASP A 33 -9.62 6.49 -8.95
N ALA A 34 -8.40 5.97 -8.80
CA ALA A 34 -7.98 4.71 -9.42
C ALA A 34 -7.35 3.77 -8.37
N PRO A 35 -8.12 3.28 -7.38
CA PRO A 35 -7.56 2.47 -6.31
C PRO A 35 -6.90 1.20 -6.86
N TYR A 36 -5.67 0.94 -6.44
CA TYR A 36 -4.91 -0.25 -6.85
C TYR A 36 -5.65 -1.56 -6.55
N GLY A 37 -6.57 -1.52 -5.57
CA GLY A 37 -7.43 -2.65 -5.23
C GLY A 37 -8.36 -3.08 -6.37
N GLN A 38 -8.77 -2.18 -7.27
CA GLN A 38 -9.54 -2.53 -8.47
C GLN A 38 -8.70 -3.36 -9.44
N VAL A 39 -7.47 -2.93 -9.71
CA VAL A 39 -6.53 -3.67 -10.56
C VAL A 39 -6.20 -5.03 -9.97
N LEU A 40 -6.04 -5.09 -8.63
CA LEU A 40 -5.85 -6.35 -7.92
C LEU A 40 -7.07 -7.27 -8.07
N GLN A 41 -8.29 -6.74 -7.92
CA GLN A 41 -9.54 -7.51 -8.10
C GLN A 41 -9.67 -8.07 -9.52
N GLU A 42 -9.39 -7.26 -10.53
CA GLU A 42 -9.43 -7.70 -11.94
C GLU A 42 -8.50 -8.89 -12.19
N ARG A 43 -7.26 -8.81 -11.68
CA ARG A 43 -6.25 -9.88 -11.83
C ARG A 43 -6.57 -11.11 -11.00
N LEU A 44 -7.15 -10.93 -9.84
CA LEU A 44 -7.55 -12.00 -8.94
C LEU A 44 -8.77 -12.77 -9.47
N GLY A 45 -9.67 -12.09 -10.19
CA GLY A 45 -10.90 -12.66 -10.72
C GLY A 45 -11.77 -13.26 -9.62
N ARG A 46 -12.20 -14.50 -9.81
CA ARG A 46 -13.06 -15.23 -8.87
C ARG A 46 -12.32 -15.90 -7.71
N ARG A 47 -11.00 -15.73 -7.61
CA ARG A 47 -10.20 -16.38 -6.55
C ARG A 47 -10.31 -15.69 -5.20
N GLY A 48 -10.89 -14.49 -5.12
CA GLY A 48 -11.10 -13.74 -3.89
C GLY A 48 -11.87 -12.45 -4.14
N LEU A 49 -12.20 -11.77 -3.05
CA LEU A 49 -12.83 -10.46 -3.05
C LEU A 49 -11.81 -9.44 -2.56
N VAL A 50 -11.72 -8.29 -3.23
CA VAL A 50 -10.89 -7.16 -2.80
C VAL A 50 -11.78 -6.01 -2.39
N GLU A 51 -11.56 -5.49 -1.19
CA GLU A 51 -12.22 -4.30 -0.69
C GLU A 51 -11.20 -3.22 -0.35
N VAL A 52 -11.59 -1.98 -0.49
CA VAL A 52 -10.77 -0.81 -0.18
C VAL A 52 -11.38 -0.07 1.01
N SER A 53 -10.58 0.18 2.03
CA SER A 53 -10.93 0.98 3.20
C SER A 53 -9.84 2.03 3.42
N ALA A 54 -10.04 3.22 2.87
CA ALA A 54 -9.05 4.29 2.84
C ALA A 54 -9.67 5.63 3.20
N VAL A 55 -8.87 6.51 3.84
CA VAL A 55 -9.24 7.87 4.19
C VAL A 55 -8.12 8.82 3.75
N CYS A 56 -8.44 9.75 2.84
CA CYS A 56 -7.46 10.72 2.35
C CYS A 56 -6.96 11.63 3.49
N GLY A 57 -5.63 11.87 3.52
CA GLY A 57 -5.01 12.72 4.52
C GLY A 57 -4.75 12.07 5.88
N GLU A 58 -5.19 10.83 6.08
CA GLU A 58 -5.12 10.15 7.36
C GLU A 58 -3.67 9.84 7.78
N VAL A 59 -3.34 10.13 9.04
CA VAL A 59 -2.06 9.74 9.65
C VAL A 59 -2.18 8.38 10.34
N THR A 60 -1.03 7.72 10.56
CA THR A 60 -1.01 6.35 11.11
C THR A 60 -1.65 6.23 12.48
N GLY A 61 -1.62 7.29 13.31
CA GLY A 61 -2.31 7.33 14.59
C GLY A 61 -3.83 7.20 14.46
N GLU A 62 -4.44 7.87 13.48
CA GLU A 62 -5.87 7.80 13.16
C GLU A 62 -6.22 6.44 12.54
N MET A 63 -5.37 5.92 11.65
CA MET A 63 -5.52 4.57 11.10
C MET A 63 -5.65 3.51 12.20
N VAL A 64 -4.83 3.61 13.27
CA VAL A 64 -4.91 2.70 14.43
C VAL A 64 -6.29 2.77 15.10
N LEU A 65 -6.87 3.97 15.25
CA LEU A 65 -8.16 4.14 15.94
C LEU A 65 -9.31 3.44 15.22
N ARG A 66 -9.32 3.47 13.87
CA ARG A 66 -10.38 2.81 13.10
C ARG A 66 -10.08 1.36 12.70
N PHE A 67 -8.86 0.85 12.96
CA PHE A 67 -8.40 -0.44 12.47
C PHE A 67 -9.33 -1.60 12.84
N ARG A 68 -9.84 -1.62 14.07
CA ARG A 68 -10.77 -2.66 14.49
C ARG A 68 -12.03 -2.69 13.63
N ALA A 69 -12.76 -1.57 13.56
CA ALA A 69 -14.02 -1.49 12.82
C ALA A 69 -13.82 -1.65 11.31
N ALA A 70 -12.74 -1.04 10.77
CA ALA A 70 -12.49 -1.04 9.34
C ALA A 70 -11.88 -2.35 8.82
N VAL A 71 -11.17 -3.10 9.65
CA VAL A 71 -10.43 -4.30 9.25
C VAL A 71 -10.91 -5.53 10.01
N LEU A 72 -10.76 -5.57 11.33
CA LEU A 72 -10.94 -6.80 12.10
C LEU A 72 -12.40 -7.30 12.09
N ASP A 73 -13.37 -6.39 12.19
CA ASP A 73 -14.80 -6.73 12.17
C ASP A 73 -15.25 -7.28 10.79
N ARG A 74 -14.50 -6.98 9.72
CA ARG A 74 -14.71 -7.51 8.37
C ARG A 74 -14.16 -8.94 8.20
N ARG A 75 -13.25 -9.35 9.08
CA ARG A 75 -12.60 -10.66 9.08
C ARG A 75 -11.95 -11.02 7.73
N PRO A 76 -11.07 -10.16 7.17
CA PRO A 76 -10.37 -10.49 5.95
C PRO A 76 -9.35 -11.60 6.23
N GLN A 77 -8.96 -12.36 5.20
CA GLN A 77 -7.81 -13.27 5.29
C GLN A 77 -6.49 -12.50 5.23
N VAL A 78 -6.46 -11.44 4.42
CA VAL A 78 -5.28 -10.62 4.19
C VAL A 78 -5.66 -9.15 4.30
N VAL A 79 -4.81 -8.35 4.95
CA VAL A 79 -4.89 -6.89 4.92
C VAL A 79 -3.58 -6.31 4.40
N ILE A 80 -3.65 -5.56 3.29
CA ILE A 80 -2.52 -4.81 2.73
C ILE A 80 -2.57 -3.42 3.36
N ILE A 81 -1.50 -3.02 4.07
CA ILE A 81 -1.47 -1.80 4.88
C ILE A 81 -0.42 -0.84 4.33
N LEU A 82 -0.87 0.31 3.83
CA LEU A 82 -0.04 1.43 3.41
C LEU A 82 -0.41 2.67 4.22
N GLY A 83 0.56 3.24 4.93
CA GLY A 83 0.39 4.47 5.70
C GLY A 83 1.72 5.06 6.14
N GLY A 84 1.72 6.33 6.51
CA GLY A 84 2.91 7.05 6.97
C GLY A 84 3.33 8.19 6.05
N THR A 85 2.77 8.30 4.85
CA THR A 85 3.05 9.41 3.93
C THR A 85 2.67 10.76 4.55
N ASN A 86 1.49 10.85 5.16
CA ASN A 86 0.99 12.08 5.79
C ASN A 86 1.78 12.40 7.06
N ASP A 87 2.08 11.39 7.89
CA ASP A 87 2.93 11.56 9.08
C ASP A 87 4.30 12.17 8.72
N LEU A 88 4.95 11.63 7.67
CA LEU A 88 6.23 12.18 7.15
C LEU A 88 6.07 13.61 6.64
N GLY A 89 4.95 13.94 6.02
CA GLY A 89 4.61 15.30 5.61
C GLY A 89 4.53 16.28 6.80
N TRP A 90 4.04 15.82 7.95
CA TRP A 90 4.00 16.55 9.23
C TRP A 90 5.30 16.44 10.04
N ASN A 91 6.37 15.94 9.44
CA ASN A 91 7.67 15.75 10.09
C ASN A 91 7.67 14.78 11.30
N ALA A 92 6.73 13.85 11.41
CA ALA A 92 6.77 12.81 12.43
C ALA A 92 8.01 11.92 12.31
N ASP A 93 8.54 11.45 13.43
CA ASP A 93 9.70 10.56 13.44
C ASP A 93 9.37 9.19 12.84
N PRO A 94 10.20 8.62 11.93
CA PRO A 94 9.95 7.31 11.34
C PRO A 94 9.72 6.18 12.36
N ALA A 95 10.38 6.22 13.52
CA ALA A 95 10.17 5.23 14.57
C ALA A 95 8.80 5.38 15.24
N GLU A 96 8.26 6.59 15.30
CA GLU A 96 6.92 6.87 15.80
C GLU A 96 5.85 6.32 14.85
N ILE A 97 6.01 6.60 13.57
CA ILE A 97 5.16 6.06 12.51
C ILE A 97 5.18 4.53 12.56
N MET A 98 6.39 3.94 12.65
CA MET A 98 6.54 2.49 12.73
C MET A 98 5.85 1.89 13.96
N ARG A 99 5.86 2.56 15.13
CA ARG A 99 5.09 2.09 16.31
C ARG A 99 3.59 1.97 16.02
N ASN A 100 3.01 2.89 15.27
CA ASN A 100 1.60 2.81 14.88
C ASN A 100 1.35 1.69 13.86
N LEU A 101 2.21 1.55 12.86
CA LEU A 101 2.14 0.44 11.89
C LEU A 101 2.27 -0.92 12.60
N LEU A 102 3.21 -1.06 13.53
CA LEU A 102 3.38 -2.27 14.34
C LEU A 102 2.12 -2.65 15.11
N LYS A 103 1.42 -1.68 15.72
CA LYS A 103 0.15 -1.94 16.40
C LYS A 103 -0.86 -2.59 15.46
N MET A 104 -1.00 -2.07 14.24
CA MET A 104 -1.92 -2.61 13.25
C MET A 104 -1.49 -4.00 12.75
N TYR A 105 -0.20 -4.20 12.48
CA TYR A 105 0.32 -5.51 12.05
C TYR A 105 0.12 -6.58 13.13
N GLU A 106 0.43 -6.28 14.38
CA GLU A 106 0.28 -7.23 15.48
C GLU A 106 -1.21 -7.45 15.83
N LEU A 107 -2.07 -6.43 15.74
CA LEU A 107 -3.51 -6.60 15.88
C LEU A 107 -4.09 -7.53 14.79
N ALA A 108 -3.67 -7.38 13.54
CA ALA A 108 -4.08 -8.25 12.46
C ALA A 108 -3.68 -9.70 12.77
N ARG A 109 -2.40 -9.94 13.09
CA ARG A 109 -1.87 -11.27 13.40
C ARG A 109 -2.57 -11.93 14.58
N ALA A 110 -2.82 -11.17 15.66
CA ALA A 110 -3.53 -11.65 16.84
C ALA A 110 -4.98 -12.06 16.55
N ASN A 111 -5.56 -11.59 15.43
CA ASN A 111 -6.90 -11.93 14.97
C ASN A 111 -6.91 -12.84 13.74
N SER A 112 -5.83 -13.57 13.48
CA SER A 112 -5.69 -14.51 12.35
C SER A 112 -5.86 -13.85 10.97
N VAL A 113 -5.56 -12.57 10.87
CA VAL A 113 -5.49 -11.82 9.61
C VAL A 113 -4.01 -11.69 9.21
N VAL A 114 -3.67 -12.03 7.98
CA VAL A 114 -2.29 -11.87 7.48
C VAL A 114 -2.05 -10.41 7.08
N PRO A 115 -1.21 -9.66 7.80
CA PRO A 115 -0.84 -8.33 7.38
C PRO A 115 0.21 -8.39 6.27
N VAL A 116 0.05 -7.54 5.27
CA VAL A 116 1.04 -7.29 4.23
C VAL A 116 1.48 -5.83 4.34
N PRO A 117 2.66 -5.57 4.92
CA PRO A 117 3.24 -4.24 4.95
C PRO A 117 3.55 -3.72 3.55
N VAL A 118 3.42 -2.42 3.33
CA VAL A 118 3.82 -1.74 2.08
C VAL A 118 4.78 -0.62 2.43
N THR A 119 5.90 -0.51 1.70
CA THR A 119 6.81 0.63 1.85
C THR A 119 6.17 1.90 1.29
N VAL A 120 6.42 3.03 1.95
CA VAL A 120 5.88 4.33 1.56
C VAL A 120 6.61 4.83 0.31
N PRO A 121 5.92 5.20 -0.78
CA PRO A 121 6.53 5.75 -1.97
C PRO A 121 7.38 7.00 -1.69
N SER A 122 8.31 7.31 -2.58
CA SER A 122 9.07 8.57 -2.50
C SER A 122 8.19 9.79 -2.81
N ILE A 123 8.79 10.96 -2.74
CA ILE A 123 8.19 12.21 -3.22
C ILE A 123 9.03 12.82 -4.32
N ARG A 124 8.45 13.73 -5.08
CA ARG A 124 9.15 14.57 -6.04
C ARG A 124 8.73 16.00 -5.88
N VAL A 125 9.71 16.90 -5.79
CA VAL A 125 9.48 18.34 -5.77
C VAL A 125 10.25 18.97 -6.93
N ALA A 126 9.57 19.81 -7.70
CA ALA A 126 10.23 20.61 -8.71
C ALA A 126 11.08 21.69 -8.00
N LEU A 127 12.39 21.50 -7.98
CA LEU A 127 13.31 22.50 -7.47
C LEU A 127 13.42 23.60 -8.54
N GLY A 128 12.78 24.73 -8.32
CA GLY A 128 12.87 25.92 -9.19
C GLY A 128 14.25 26.55 -9.10
N GLY A 129 15.17 26.22 -10.03
CA GLY A 129 16.54 26.74 -10.04
C GLY A 129 17.44 26.12 -8.96
N GLU A 130 18.62 26.71 -8.74
CA GLU A 130 19.54 26.30 -7.68
C GLU A 130 19.07 26.86 -6.33
N ASN A 131 18.32 26.04 -5.61
CA ASN A 131 17.91 26.32 -4.23
C ASN A 131 18.48 25.24 -3.29
N PRO A 132 19.67 25.50 -2.69
CA PRO A 132 20.33 24.52 -1.82
C PRO A 132 19.49 24.10 -0.61
N GLU A 133 18.70 24.99 -0.05
CA GLU A 133 17.85 24.70 1.13
C GLU A 133 16.71 23.74 0.76
N ALA A 134 16.05 23.98 -0.37
CA ALA A 134 15.00 23.10 -0.86
C ALA A 134 15.55 21.73 -1.25
N ALA A 135 16.75 21.69 -1.84
CA ALA A 135 17.43 20.42 -2.16
C ALA A 135 17.80 19.64 -0.88
N ALA A 136 18.33 20.32 0.12
CA ALA A 136 18.67 19.71 1.41
C ALA A 136 17.41 19.19 2.13
N TRP A 137 16.33 19.96 2.14
CA TRP A 137 15.03 19.55 2.69
C TRP A 137 14.51 18.28 2.00
N LEU A 138 14.52 18.26 0.66
CA LEU A 138 14.06 17.11 -0.13
C LEU A 138 14.90 15.86 0.17
N ALA A 139 16.24 15.99 0.18
CA ALA A 139 17.14 14.90 0.49
C ALA A 139 16.87 14.31 1.90
N GLN A 140 16.70 15.17 2.90
CA GLN A 140 16.36 14.79 4.26
C GLN A 140 14.99 14.08 4.32
N HIS A 141 14.01 14.59 3.57
CA HIS A 141 12.66 14.00 3.52
C HIS A 141 12.68 12.60 2.88
N ILE A 142 13.46 12.41 1.79
CA ILE A 142 13.66 11.09 1.17
C ILE A 142 14.37 10.15 2.15
N GLN A 143 15.41 10.60 2.84
CA GLN A 143 16.13 9.80 3.83
C GLN A 143 15.19 9.29 4.95
N ARG A 144 14.27 10.13 5.42
CA ARG A 144 13.27 9.73 6.44
C ARG A 144 12.32 8.66 5.90
N ARG A 145 11.89 8.75 4.63
CA ARG A 145 11.10 7.69 3.96
C ARG A 145 11.87 6.38 3.88
N GLN A 146 13.14 6.44 3.46
CA GLN A 146 14.01 5.27 3.43
C GLN A 146 14.18 4.64 4.82
N ARG A 147 14.32 5.47 5.87
CA ARG A 147 14.40 4.98 7.25
C ARG A 147 13.14 4.26 7.69
N LEU A 148 11.96 4.81 7.42
CA LEU A 148 10.68 4.14 7.70
C LEU A 148 10.56 2.83 6.92
N ASN A 149 10.88 2.85 5.64
CA ASN A 149 10.80 1.69 4.76
C ASN A 149 11.76 0.56 5.19
N ALA A 150 12.94 0.90 5.67
CA ALA A 150 13.88 -0.07 6.25
C ALA A 150 13.28 -0.74 7.50
N LEU A 151 12.62 0.01 8.39
CA LEU A 151 11.95 -0.54 9.57
C LEU A 151 10.78 -1.46 9.17
N ILE A 152 10.01 -1.10 8.14
CA ILE A 152 8.92 -1.93 7.61
C ILE A 152 9.47 -3.25 7.07
N ALA A 153 10.52 -3.21 6.24
CA ALA A 153 11.14 -4.38 5.66
C ALA A 153 11.78 -5.29 6.71
N GLU A 154 12.49 -4.71 7.70
CA GLU A 154 13.08 -5.42 8.81
C GLU A 154 12.02 -6.18 9.63
N TYR A 155 10.91 -5.51 9.97
CA TYR A 155 9.81 -6.17 10.67
C TYR A 155 9.24 -7.31 9.83
N ALA A 156 8.93 -7.08 8.56
CA ALA A 156 8.40 -8.12 7.67
C ALA A 156 9.33 -9.34 7.61
N GLY A 157 10.63 -9.11 7.42
CA GLY A 157 11.65 -10.15 7.41
C GLY A 157 11.73 -10.92 8.74
N SER A 158 11.70 -10.21 9.88
CA SER A 158 11.75 -10.82 11.23
C SER A 158 10.55 -11.72 11.54
N LYS A 159 9.42 -11.49 10.88
CA LYS A 159 8.17 -12.24 11.05
C LYS A 159 7.87 -13.23 9.91
N GLY A 160 8.73 -13.31 8.92
CA GLY A 160 8.50 -14.14 7.72
C GLY A 160 7.28 -13.68 6.91
N LEU A 161 6.93 -12.40 6.97
CA LEU A 161 5.83 -11.82 6.22
C LEU A 161 6.28 -11.42 4.82
N ARG A 162 5.41 -11.57 3.84
CA ARG A 162 5.56 -10.89 2.55
C ARG A 162 5.27 -9.41 2.73
N TYR A 163 5.96 -8.57 1.99
CA TYR A 163 5.69 -7.14 1.94
C TYR A 163 5.80 -6.64 0.48
N LEU A 164 5.31 -5.46 0.21
CA LEU A 164 5.40 -4.81 -1.10
C LEU A 164 6.37 -3.63 -1.01
N ASP A 165 7.42 -3.66 -1.81
CA ASP A 165 8.37 -2.55 -1.91
C ASP A 165 7.93 -1.55 -2.97
N LEU A 166 6.91 -0.76 -2.63
CA LEU A 166 6.36 0.26 -3.53
C LEU A 166 7.33 1.45 -3.71
N PHE A 167 8.20 1.71 -2.73
CA PHE A 167 9.21 2.75 -2.86
C PHE A 167 10.16 2.46 -4.04
N THR A 168 10.79 1.31 -4.04
CA THR A 168 11.75 0.93 -5.10
C THR A 168 11.09 0.83 -6.46
N GLU A 169 9.87 0.31 -6.54
CA GLU A 169 9.14 0.11 -7.80
C GLU A 169 8.64 1.44 -8.42
N THR A 170 8.52 2.52 -7.61
CA THR A 170 8.02 3.82 -8.08
C THR A 170 9.06 4.94 -8.07
N ALA A 171 10.24 4.72 -7.46
CA ALA A 171 11.29 5.71 -7.42
C ALA A 171 12.11 5.71 -8.72
N ASP A 172 12.60 6.88 -9.08
CA ASP A 172 13.67 7.04 -10.03
C ASP A 172 14.98 6.52 -9.40
N PRO A 173 15.72 5.61 -10.05
CA PRO A 173 16.85 4.93 -9.42
C PRO A 173 18.04 5.85 -9.13
N ASP A 174 18.19 6.94 -9.87
CA ASP A 174 19.34 7.85 -9.72
C ASP A 174 19.07 8.92 -8.65
N SER A 175 17.87 9.49 -8.65
CA SER A 175 17.51 10.58 -7.74
C SER A 175 16.78 10.10 -6.48
N LEU A 176 16.29 8.88 -6.46
CA LEU A 176 15.39 8.33 -5.43
C LEU A 176 14.09 9.10 -5.23
N MET A 177 13.80 10.05 -6.10
CA MET A 177 12.52 10.75 -6.12
C MET A 177 11.43 9.86 -6.73
N LEU A 178 10.17 10.16 -6.41
CA LEU A 178 9.03 9.54 -7.10
C LEU A 178 9.12 9.81 -8.60
N ALA A 179 9.17 8.76 -9.41
CA ALA A 179 9.42 8.87 -10.84
C ALA A 179 8.28 9.63 -11.56
N GLN A 180 8.63 10.47 -12.51
CA GLN A 180 7.70 11.36 -13.21
C GLN A 180 6.50 10.64 -13.84
N PRO A 181 6.62 9.46 -14.47
CA PRO A 181 5.45 8.77 -15.02
C PRO A 181 4.40 8.35 -13.99
N TYR A 182 4.81 8.25 -12.73
CA TYR A 182 3.96 7.75 -11.65
C TYR A 182 3.33 8.84 -10.80
N SER A 183 3.64 10.13 -11.02
CA SER A 183 3.02 11.21 -10.25
C SER A 183 2.99 12.53 -11.00
N ASN A 184 1.87 13.26 -10.90
CA ASN A 184 1.69 14.60 -11.45
C ASN A 184 2.03 15.70 -10.44
N ASP A 185 1.75 15.48 -9.15
CA ASP A 185 1.98 16.45 -8.06
C ASP A 185 3.22 16.13 -7.21
N GLY A 186 3.86 15.01 -7.48
CA GLY A 186 5.03 14.56 -6.75
C GLY A 186 4.74 13.80 -5.44
N LEU A 187 3.47 13.51 -5.15
CA LEU A 187 3.02 12.78 -3.96
C LEU A 187 2.05 11.64 -4.32
N HIS A 188 0.93 11.96 -4.98
CA HIS A 188 -0.08 10.99 -5.35
C HIS A 188 0.27 10.30 -6.66
N LEU A 189 -0.11 9.04 -6.78
CA LEU A 189 0.18 8.27 -7.98
C LEU A 189 -0.78 8.64 -9.12
N THR A 190 -0.29 8.53 -10.35
CA THR A 190 -1.13 8.55 -11.56
C THR A 190 -1.86 7.21 -11.71
N THR A 191 -2.80 7.13 -12.64
CA THR A 191 -3.44 5.87 -13.04
C THR A 191 -2.39 4.79 -13.36
N SER A 192 -1.30 5.13 -14.07
CA SER A 192 -0.23 4.17 -14.36
C SER A 192 0.53 3.72 -13.12
N GLY A 193 0.72 4.60 -12.14
CA GLY A 193 1.32 4.26 -10.83
C GLY A 193 0.43 3.33 -10.03
N TYR A 194 -0.88 3.58 -9.96
CA TYR A 194 -1.83 2.67 -9.29
C TYR A 194 -1.99 1.34 -10.00
N GLN A 195 -1.92 1.32 -11.34
CA GLN A 195 -1.87 0.08 -12.11
C GLN A 195 -0.60 -0.73 -11.82
N LEU A 196 0.56 -0.07 -11.70
CA LEU A 196 1.80 -0.72 -11.28
C LEU A 196 1.61 -1.34 -9.88
N PHE A 197 1.09 -0.57 -8.93
CA PHE A 197 0.88 -1.04 -7.56
C PHE A 197 -0.05 -2.27 -7.51
N GLY A 198 -1.19 -2.23 -8.22
CA GLY A 198 -2.11 -3.38 -8.29
C GLY A 198 -1.49 -4.63 -8.95
N ARG A 199 -0.68 -4.45 -10.01
CA ARG A 199 0.09 -5.54 -10.63
C ARG A 199 1.11 -6.11 -9.65
N LEU A 200 1.89 -5.27 -8.98
CA LEU A 200 2.87 -5.67 -7.99
C LEU A 200 2.22 -6.47 -6.86
N ALA A 201 1.10 -5.98 -6.34
CA ALA A 201 0.34 -6.68 -5.31
C ALA A 201 -0.09 -8.08 -5.78
N TYR A 202 -0.62 -8.19 -7.00
CA TYR A 202 -1.00 -9.48 -7.55
C TYR A 202 0.21 -10.42 -7.71
N GLU A 203 1.26 -9.97 -8.36
CA GLU A 203 2.42 -10.79 -8.73
C GLU A 203 3.20 -11.28 -7.51
N ARG A 204 3.38 -10.42 -6.50
CA ARG A 204 4.15 -10.74 -5.30
C ARG A 204 3.36 -11.52 -4.25
N LEU A 205 2.03 -11.33 -4.21
CA LEU A 205 1.21 -11.91 -3.14
C LEU A 205 0.31 -13.05 -3.61
N PHE A 206 -0.28 -12.93 -4.81
CA PHE A 206 -1.42 -13.76 -5.21
C PHE A 206 -1.24 -14.50 -6.54
N ALA A 207 -0.11 -14.33 -7.24
CA ALA A 207 0.16 -15.10 -8.43
C ALA A 207 0.31 -16.58 -8.07
N HIS A 208 -0.27 -17.46 -8.91
CA HIS A 208 -0.21 -18.92 -8.81
C HIS A 208 -0.32 -19.46 -7.36
N ASP A 209 -1.05 -20.47 -7.08
CA ASP A 209 -1.21 -21.21 -5.80
C ASP A 209 -0.73 -20.51 -4.50
N SER A 210 -0.99 -19.21 -4.39
CA SER A 210 -0.56 -18.43 -3.23
C SER A 210 -1.20 -18.96 -1.95
N PRO A 211 -0.42 -19.29 -0.92
CA PRO A 211 -0.95 -19.73 0.37
C PRO A 211 -1.84 -18.69 1.06
N LEU A 212 -1.75 -17.42 0.61
CA LEU A 212 -2.57 -16.33 1.14
C LEU A 212 -4.06 -16.44 0.77
N LEU A 213 -4.41 -17.26 -0.23
CA LEU A 213 -5.79 -17.48 -0.66
C LEU A 213 -6.39 -18.77 -0.08
N GLY A 214 -5.63 -19.54 0.70
CA GLY A 214 -5.99 -20.91 1.08
C GLY A 214 -5.85 -21.88 -0.11
N SER A 215 -5.79 -23.17 0.18
CA SER A 215 -5.79 -24.20 -0.88
C SER A 215 -7.13 -24.18 -1.62
N SER A 216 -7.11 -23.93 -2.92
CA SER A 216 -8.26 -24.20 -3.78
C SER A 216 -8.61 -25.70 -3.64
N PRO A 217 -9.88 -26.10 -3.54
CA PRO A 217 -10.22 -27.51 -3.62
C PRO A 217 -9.72 -28.05 -4.97
N PRO A 218 -9.19 -29.27 -5.03
CA PRO A 218 -8.72 -29.86 -6.26
C PRO A 218 -9.83 -29.80 -7.29
N GLY A 219 -9.53 -29.16 -8.43
CA GLY A 219 -10.47 -29.06 -9.53
C GLY A 219 -10.95 -30.44 -9.92
N THR A 220 -12.27 -30.66 -9.88
CA THR A 220 -12.89 -31.79 -10.53
C THR A 220 -12.57 -31.72 -12.01
N ALA A 221 -11.59 -32.48 -12.44
CA ALA A 221 -11.42 -32.78 -13.85
C ALA A 221 -12.73 -33.43 -14.33
N HIS A 222 -13.47 -32.76 -15.17
CA HIS A 222 -14.56 -33.37 -15.92
C HIS A 222 -13.95 -34.23 -17.04
N PRO A 223 -14.41 -35.46 -17.20
CA PRO A 223 -14.00 -36.35 -18.28
C PRO A 223 -14.45 -35.84 -19.65
#